data_81ab9f13c74fb4ca2113dda20ef9d7e4
#
_entry.id   81ab9f13c74fb4ca2113dda20ef9d7e4
#
_cell.length_a   1.000
_cell.length_b   1.000
_cell.length_c   1.000
_cell.angle_alpha   90.00
_cell.angle_beta   90.00
_cell.angle_gamma   90.00
#
_symmetry.space_group_name_H-M   'P 1'
#
loop_
_entity.id
_entity.type
_entity.pdbx_description
1 polymer ?
#
loop_
_entity_poly.entity_id
_entity_poly.type
_entity_poly.pdbx_seq_one_letter_code
_entity_poly.pdbx_strand_id
1 'polypeptide(L)'
;MSQDKMNWWIECGDSASLLTLIPDNSVDLIATDPPYFRVKEHEWDRQWSTADAFLDWLQSLLVQFRRILKPNGSLYLFASPQMSARVECRIGELFQVLNRITWRKPPFSTKAEMFTKEDMRKFFPASENIIFAEHYGADNAAKGEAGYVQRCDELRGFVFEPLRKYLDDAREQAGYDRKQCDHHLGNQMSGHYFSSIQWALPTSKNYAKLQELFGTERLPRRYEDLRQQYEDFRQQYEDLRRPFKVTSDVPYTDVWDFPTVQFYKGKHPCEKPLALMEHIITASSRPGDVVLDPFCGSGVTGIAARKHNRRFIGIERDPSWVETACRRIGAATIHAATAPRARPDNMKQQSLF
;
A
#
# COMPACT_ATOMS: atom_id res chain seq x y z
N MET A 1 32.31 -15.23 3.12
CA MET A 1 30.98 -15.47 2.52
C MET A 1 29.98 -14.62 3.28
N SER A 2 29.59 -13.48 2.73
CA SER A 2 28.62 -12.56 3.35
C SER A 2 27.27 -13.28 3.45
N GLN A 3 26.69 -13.29 4.65
CA GLN A 3 25.30 -13.65 4.83
C GLN A 3 24.45 -12.62 4.08
N ASP A 4 24.10 -12.89 2.82
CA ASP A 4 22.93 -12.27 2.20
C ASP A 4 21.74 -12.63 3.07
N LYS A 5 21.31 -11.70 3.92
CA LYS A 5 20.06 -11.84 4.67
C LYS A 5 18.99 -12.08 3.63
N MET A 6 18.43 -13.29 3.60
CA MET A 6 17.34 -13.63 2.69
C MET A 6 16.22 -12.61 2.91
N ASN A 7 15.93 -11.81 1.90
CA ASN A 7 14.90 -10.76 1.96
C ASN A 7 13.49 -11.37 1.81
N TRP A 8 13.35 -12.69 1.91
CA TRP A 8 12.09 -13.41 1.81
C TRP A 8 12.13 -14.72 2.59
N TRP A 9 10.96 -15.15 3.06
CA TRP A 9 10.76 -16.48 3.64
C TRP A 9 9.32 -16.95 3.44
N ILE A 10 9.10 -18.26 3.51
CA ILE A 10 7.79 -18.90 3.46
C ILE A 10 7.67 -19.84 4.64
N GLU A 11 6.58 -19.70 5.39
CA GLU A 11 6.21 -20.60 6.47
C GLU A 11 5.20 -21.63 5.95
N CYS A 12 5.45 -22.91 6.30
CA CYS A 12 4.54 -24.00 5.97
C CYS A 12 3.53 -24.20 7.09
N GLY A 13 2.24 -23.92 6.82
CA GLY A 13 1.20 -24.12 7.82
C GLY A 13 -0.10 -23.37 7.57
N ASP A 14 -0.95 -23.42 8.59
CA ASP A 14 -2.24 -22.74 8.56
C ASP A 14 -2.09 -21.23 8.77
N SER A 15 -2.66 -20.45 7.86
CA SER A 15 -2.55 -18.99 7.88
C SER A 15 -3.18 -18.36 9.11
N ALA A 16 -4.32 -18.88 9.60
CA ALA A 16 -4.97 -18.31 10.78
C ALA A 16 -4.09 -18.41 12.03
N SER A 17 -3.34 -19.50 12.15
CA SER A 17 -2.40 -19.70 13.26
C SER A 17 -1.12 -18.89 13.08
N LEU A 18 -0.50 -18.93 11.88
CA LEU A 18 0.80 -18.32 11.64
C LEU A 18 0.75 -16.79 11.59
N LEU A 19 -0.36 -16.21 11.16
CA LEU A 19 -0.55 -14.76 11.19
C LEU A 19 -0.43 -14.19 12.61
N THR A 20 -0.78 -14.94 13.65
CA THR A 20 -0.67 -14.48 15.05
C THR A 20 0.78 -14.24 15.50
N LEU A 21 1.75 -14.85 14.81
CA LEU A 21 3.17 -14.73 15.09
C LEU A 21 3.82 -13.52 14.42
N ILE A 22 3.15 -12.90 13.46
CA ILE A 22 3.65 -11.71 12.77
C ILE A 22 3.43 -10.50 13.69
N PRO A 23 4.47 -9.67 13.91
CA PRO A 23 4.35 -8.49 14.77
C PRO A 23 3.33 -7.46 14.25
N ASP A 24 2.75 -6.70 15.17
CA ASP A 24 1.86 -5.57 14.86
C ASP A 24 2.59 -4.54 13.99
N ASN A 25 1.87 -3.90 13.06
CA ASN A 25 2.37 -2.80 12.23
C ASN A 25 3.71 -3.11 11.53
N SER A 26 3.91 -4.36 11.08
CA SER A 26 5.18 -4.81 10.50
C SER A 26 5.14 -5.01 8.99
N VAL A 27 3.95 -5.05 8.38
CA VAL A 27 3.71 -5.32 6.96
C VAL A 27 3.27 -4.06 6.24
N ASP A 28 3.87 -3.77 5.09
CA ASP A 28 3.55 -2.58 4.28
C ASP A 28 2.44 -2.85 3.25
N LEU A 29 2.37 -4.08 2.73
CA LEU A 29 1.39 -4.49 1.72
C LEU A 29 0.95 -5.93 1.96
N ILE A 30 -0.36 -6.15 2.01
CA ILE A 30 -0.96 -7.49 1.92
C ILE A 30 -1.57 -7.62 0.52
N ALA A 31 -1.11 -8.61 -0.25
CA ALA A 31 -1.64 -8.91 -1.58
C ALA A 31 -1.88 -10.43 -1.65
N THR A 32 -3.15 -10.84 -1.59
CA THR A 32 -3.49 -12.22 -1.31
C THR A 32 -4.74 -12.74 -2.01
N ASP A 33 -4.70 -14.01 -2.38
CA ASP A 33 -5.78 -14.76 -3.02
C ASP A 33 -6.23 -15.93 -2.11
N PRO A 34 -7.08 -15.67 -1.11
CA PRO A 34 -7.54 -16.72 -0.20
C PRO A 34 -8.40 -17.75 -0.95
N PRO A 35 -8.60 -18.97 -0.39
CA PRO A 35 -9.57 -19.94 -0.91
C PRO A 35 -10.93 -19.28 -1.13
N TYR A 36 -11.63 -19.69 -2.21
CA TYR A 36 -12.97 -19.19 -2.51
C TYR A 36 -14.05 -20.16 -1.97
N PHE A 37 -15.21 -19.66 -1.71
CA PHE A 37 -16.31 -20.50 -1.28
C PHE A 37 -16.92 -21.27 -2.47
N ARG A 38 -16.65 -22.60 -2.54
CA ARG A 38 -17.24 -23.55 -3.50
C ARG A 38 -17.07 -23.18 -4.98
N VAL A 39 -15.95 -22.57 -5.35
CA VAL A 39 -15.63 -22.23 -6.76
C VAL A 39 -14.91 -23.37 -7.47
N LYS A 40 -14.05 -24.09 -6.75
CA LYS A 40 -13.30 -25.25 -7.24
C LYS A 40 -13.74 -26.53 -6.54
N GLU A 41 -13.42 -27.69 -7.16
CA GLU A 41 -13.68 -29.00 -6.57
C GLU A 41 -12.61 -29.47 -5.59
N HIS A 42 -11.68 -28.59 -5.24
CA HIS A 42 -10.62 -28.89 -4.28
C HIS A 42 -11.13 -28.82 -2.84
N GLU A 43 -10.55 -29.61 -1.95
CA GLU A 43 -10.94 -29.68 -0.53
C GLU A 43 -10.82 -28.31 0.16
N TRP A 44 -9.81 -27.54 -0.18
CA TRP A 44 -9.61 -26.19 0.39
C TRP A 44 -10.69 -25.17 0.02
N ASP A 45 -11.45 -25.35 -1.09
CA ASP A 45 -12.62 -24.54 -1.47
C ASP A 45 -13.94 -25.06 -0.88
N ARG A 46 -13.93 -26.29 -0.33
CA ARG A 46 -15.12 -26.98 0.19
C ARG A 46 -15.13 -27.18 1.70
N GLN A 47 -14.18 -26.58 2.41
CA GLN A 47 -14.03 -26.76 3.86
C GLN A 47 -15.12 -26.06 4.68
N TRP A 48 -15.90 -25.14 4.10
CA TRP A 48 -17.00 -24.47 4.80
C TRP A 48 -18.36 -25.02 4.36
N SER A 49 -19.22 -25.30 5.34
CA SER A 49 -20.58 -25.80 5.10
C SER A 49 -21.50 -24.73 4.50
N THR A 50 -21.33 -23.45 4.95
CA THR A 50 -22.16 -22.31 4.54
C THR A 50 -21.28 -21.13 4.11
N ALA A 51 -21.88 -20.19 3.36
CA ALA A 51 -21.23 -18.94 3.00
C ALA A 51 -20.93 -18.07 4.22
N ASP A 52 -21.75 -18.13 5.25
CA ASP A 52 -21.53 -17.37 6.48
C ASP A 52 -20.33 -17.93 7.26
N ALA A 53 -20.19 -19.24 7.38
CA ALA A 53 -19.01 -19.87 7.98
C ALA A 53 -17.71 -19.50 7.24
N PHE A 54 -17.76 -19.39 5.90
CA PHE A 54 -16.63 -18.86 5.13
C PHE A 54 -16.33 -17.39 5.48
N LEU A 55 -17.35 -16.54 5.56
CA LEU A 55 -17.19 -15.13 5.87
C LEU A 55 -16.71 -14.90 7.30
N ASP A 56 -17.13 -15.70 8.25
CA ASP A 56 -16.67 -15.63 9.64
C ASP A 56 -15.19 -16.05 9.76
N TRP A 57 -14.79 -17.09 9.03
CA TRP A 57 -13.37 -17.45 8.91
C TRP A 57 -12.57 -16.31 8.28
N LEU A 58 -13.04 -15.74 7.16
CA LEU A 58 -12.38 -14.61 6.52
C LEU A 58 -12.26 -13.41 7.46
N GLN A 59 -13.31 -13.13 8.25
CA GLN A 59 -13.30 -12.05 9.24
C GLN A 59 -12.19 -12.26 10.28
N SER A 60 -11.97 -13.49 10.73
CA SER A 60 -10.88 -13.79 11.67
C SER A 60 -9.49 -13.47 11.09
N LEU A 61 -9.29 -13.68 9.79
CA LEU A 61 -8.05 -13.31 9.09
C LEU A 61 -7.95 -11.78 8.92
N LEU A 62 -9.05 -11.11 8.56
CA LEU A 62 -9.09 -9.66 8.38
C LEU A 62 -8.72 -8.91 9.68
N VAL A 63 -9.12 -9.42 10.85
CA VAL A 63 -8.68 -8.90 12.15
C VAL A 63 -7.16 -8.97 12.29
N GLN A 64 -6.55 -10.10 11.88
CA GLN A 64 -5.09 -10.21 11.90
C GLN A 64 -4.44 -9.31 10.85
N PHE A 65 -4.99 -9.21 9.65
CA PHE A 65 -4.49 -8.28 8.63
C PHE A 65 -4.50 -6.84 9.13
N ARG A 66 -5.58 -6.44 9.82
CA ARG A 66 -5.70 -5.11 10.42
C ARG A 66 -4.63 -4.83 11.46
N ARG A 67 -4.30 -5.81 12.29
CA ARG A 67 -3.27 -5.72 13.33
C ARG A 67 -1.85 -5.62 12.75
N ILE A 68 -1.52 -6.48 11.78
CA ILE A 68 -0.15 -6.60 11.25
C ILE A 68 0.18 -5.57 10.17
N LEU A 69 -0.83 -5.06 9.47
CA LEU A 69 -0.64 -4.05 8.44
C LEU A 69 -0.30 -2.71 9.10
N LYS A 70 0.74 -2.04 8.59
CA LYS A 70 1.09 -0.68 9.04
C LYS A 70 -0.05 0.30 8.77
N PRO A 71 -0.17 1.38 9.56
CA PRO A 71 -1.21 2.39 9.35
C PRO A 71 -1.23 2.99 7.94
N ASN A 72 -0.09 3.09 7.28
CA ASN A 72 0.06 3.52 5.89
C ASN A 72 0.15 2.35 4.89
N GLY A 73 -0.21 1.15 5.31
CA GLY A 73 -0.20 -0.05 4.48
C GLY A 73 -1.43 -0.19 3.59
N SER A 74 -1.36 -1.12 2.65
CA SER A 74 -2.45 -1.41 1.69
C SER A 74 -2.82 -2.89 1.71
N LEU A 75 -4.10 -3.17 1.53
CA LEU A 75 -4.65 -4.53 1.38
C LEU A 75 -5.22 -4.70 -0.02
N TYR A 76 -4.80 -5.75 -0.73
CA TYR A 76 -5.44 -6.25 -1.94
C TYR A 76 -5.87 -7.69 -1.71
N LEU A 77 -7.18 -7.93 -1.73
CA LEU A 77 -7.76 -9.25 -1.49
C LEU A 77 -8.58 -9.67 -2.71
N PHE A 78 -8.20 -10.78 -3.31
CA PHE A 78 -8.93 -11.39 -4.43
C PHE A 78 -10.21 -12.06 -3.96
N ALA A 79 -11.27 -11.92 -4.73
CA ALA A 79 -12.57 -12.52 -4.43
C ALA A 79 -13.27 -13.00 -5.71
N SER A 80 -13.99 -14.13 -5.60
CA SER A 80 -14.83 -14.60 -6.68
C SER A 80 -15.98 -13.62 -6.95
N PRO A 81 -16.45 -13.47 -8.21
CA PRO A 81 -17.57 -12.57 -8.52
C PRO A 81 -18.82 -12.84 -7.69
N GLN A 82 -19.08 -14.10 -7.34
CA GLN A 82 -20.25 -14.51 -6.56
C GLN A 82 -20.20 -14.04 -5.10
N MET A 83 -19.00 -13.92 -4.53
CA MET A 83 -18.81 -13.58 -3.13
C MET A 83 -18.26 -12.17 -2.91
N SER A 84 -17.79 -11.49 -3.97
CA SER A 84 -17.05 -10.22 -3.85
C SER A 84 -17.80 -9.14 -3.07
N ALA A 85 -19.11 -8.99 -3.27
CA ALA A 85 -19.90 -7.99 -2.54
C ALA A 85 -19.97 -8.28 -1.03
N ARG A 86 -20.10 -9.56 -0.64
CA ARG A 86 -20.13 -9.96 0.78
C ARG A 86 -18.73 -9.86 1.42
N VAL A 87 -17.69 -10.20 0.66
CA VAL A 87 -16.28 -10.05 1.08
C VAL A 87 -15.96 -8.57 1.27
N GLU A 88 -16.37 -7.71 0.34
CA GLU A 88 -16.20 -6.25 0.44
C GLU A 88 -16.86 -5.68 1.70
N CYS A 89 -18.08 -6.11 2.03
CA CYS A 89 -18.74 -5.70 3.26
C CYS A 89 -17.94 -6.10 4.51
N ARG A 90 -17.39 -7.34 4.55
CA ARG A 90 -16.56 -7.79 5.67
C ARG A 90 -15.24 -7.01 5.78
N ILE A 91 -14.63 -6.68 4.64
CA ILE A 91 -13.43 -5.81 4.64
C ILE A 91 -13.81 -4.43 5.17
N GLY A 92 -14.94 -3.87 4.73
CA GLY A 92 -15.42 -2.54 5.13
C GLY A 92 -15.73 -2.39 6.62
N GLU A 93 -15.90 -3.49 7.37
CA GLU A 93 -16.04 -3.45 8.83
C GLU A 93 -14.73 -3.09 9.56
N LEU A 94 -13.58 -3.31 8.94
CA LEU A 94 -12.25 -3.14 9.56
C LEU A 94 -11.34 -2.17 8.81
N PHE A 95 -11.58 -1.96 7.52
CA PHE A 95 -10.77 -1.16 6.61
C PHE A 95 -11.65 -0.19 5.83
N GLN A 96 -11.04 0.88 5.33
CA GLN A 96 -11.67 1.66 4.29
C GLN A 96 -11.44 1.01 2.93
N VAL A 97 -12.52 0.59 2.28
CA VAL A 97 -12.49 0.12 0.89
C VAL A 97 -12.35 1.32 -0.04
N LEU A 98 -11.29 1.29 -0.86
CA LEU A 98 -11.00 2.34 -1.84
C LEU A 98 -11.59 2.00 -3.21
N ASN A 99 -11.36 0.77 -3.67
CA ASN A 99 -11.84 0.29 -4.96
C ASN A 99 -12.24 -1.18 -4.90
N ARG A 100 -13.26 -1.53 -5.65
CA ARG A 100 -13.49 -2.89 -6.12
C ARG A 100 -13.01 -2.98 -7.56
N ILE A 101 -11.79 -3.48 -7.73
CA ILE A 101 -11.14 -3.61 -9.02
C ILE A 101 -11.69 -4.83 -9.75
N THR A 102 -12.06 -4.66 -11.01
CA THR A 102 -12.49 -5.75 -11.89
C THR A 102 -11.31 -6.19 -12.74
N TRP A 103 -10.71 -7.35 -12.40
CA TRP A 103 -9.75 -7.97 -13.29
C TRP A 103 -10.50 -8.73 -14.39
N ARG A 104 -10.52 -8.16 -15.58
CA ARG A 104 -11.13 -8.75 -16.77
C ARG A 104 -10.17 -9.81 -17.34
N LYS A 105 -10.68 -11.03 -17.51
CA LYS A 105 -9.97 -12.10 -18.18
C LYS A 105 -10.23 -12.00 -19.68
N PRO A 106 -9.25 -12.33 -20.52
CA PRO A 106 -9.49 -12.39 -21.96
C PRO A 106 -10.68 -13.31 -22.26
N PRO A 107 -11.50 -13.01 -23.27
CA PRO A 107 -12.81 -13.64 -23.47
C PRO A 107 -12.79 -15.13 -23.77
N PHE A 108 -11.67 -15.78 -23.80
CA PHE A 108 -11.60 -17.17 -24.27
C PHE A 108 -10.80 -18.06 -23.33
N SER A 109 -11.48 -18.66 -22.37
CA SER A 109 -11.16 -20.04 -22.09
C SER A 109 -12.08 -20.91 -22.97
N THR A 110 -11.51 -21.88 -23.65
CA THR A 110 -12.19 -22.96 -24.37
C THR A 110 -13.38 -23.58 -23.64
N LYS A 111 -13.56 -23.33 -22.36
CA LYS A 111 -14.70 -23.78 -21.56
C LYS A 111 -16.00 -23.04 -21.88
N ALA A 112 -15.97 -21.78 -22.30
CA ALA A 112 -17.19 -21.08 -22.68
C ALA A 112 -17.76 -21.59 -24.01
N GLU A 113 -16.91 -22.14 -24.86
CA GLU A 113 -17.30 -22.77 -26.13
C GLU A 113 -17.81 -24.20 -25.95
N MET A 114 -17.52 -24.84 -24.80
CA MET A 114 -17.98 -26.19 -24.47
C MET A 114 -19.43 -26.25 -23.96
N PHE A 115 -20.02 -25.10 -23.60
CA PHE A 115 -21.44 -25.05 -23.21
C PHE A 115 -22.28 -24.66 -24.41
N THR A 116 -23.30 -25.44 -24.70
CA THR A 116 -24.34 -25.02 -25.67
C THR A 116 -25.01 -23.77 -25.09
N LYS A 117 -25.08 -22.70 -25.87
CA LYS A 117 -25.69 -21.43 -25.43
C LYS A 117 -27.13 -21.61 -24.91
N GLU A 118 -27.82 -22.62 -25.38
CA GLU A 118 -29.17 -23.01 -25.03
C GLU A 118 -29.29 -23.55 -23.59
N ASP A 119 -28.23 -24.16 -23.05
CA ASP A 119 -28.18 -24.69 -21.69
C ASP A 119 -27.77 -23.66 -20.64
N MET A 120 -27.32 -22.48 -21.07
CA MET A 120 -26.90 -21.44 -20.15
C MET A 120 -28.11 -20.82 -19.43
N ARG A 121 -28.05 -20.71 -18.12
CA ARG A 121 -29.07 -20.05 -17.26
C ARG A 121 -28.51 -18.83 -16.55
N LYS A 122 -27.24 -18.47 -16.79
CA LYS A 122 -26.55 -17.27 -16.27
C LYS A 122 -25.41 -16.91 -17.21
N PHE A 123 -24.96 -15.66 -17.13
CA PHE A 123 -23.78 -15.22 -17.86
C PHE A 123 -22.52 -15.93 -17.35
N PHE A 124 -21.63 -16.25 -18.29
CA PHE A 124 -20.33 -16.84 -17.96
C PHE A 124 -19.43 -15.79 -17.29
N PRO A 125 -18.83 -16.09 -16.11
CA PRO A 125 -17.97 -15.12 -15.42
C PRO A 125 -16.65 -14.92 -16.17
N ALA A 126 -16.46 -13.74 -16.73
CA ALA A 126 -15.25 -13.35 -17.46
C ALA A 126 -14.31 -12.47 -16.63
N SER A 127 -14.55 -12.36 -15.33
CA SER A 127 -13.74 -11.51 -14.44
C SER A 127 -13.55 -12.14 -13.06
N GLU A 128 -12.61 -11.59 -12.32
CA GLU A 128 -12.49 -11.70 -10.85
C GLU A 128 -12.45 -10.30 -10.26
N ASN A 129 -12.73 -10.18 -8.96
CA ASN A 129 -12.66 -8.91 -8.27
C ASN A 129 -11.47 -8.89 -7.32
N ILE A 130 -10.88 -7.72 -7.15
CA ILE A 130 -9.83 -7.46 -6.17
C ILE A 130 -10.30 -6.29 -5.33
N ILE A 131 -10.44 -6.49 -4.04
CA ILE A 131 -10.84 -5.43 -3.11
C ILE A 131 -9.57 -4.74 -2.65
N PHE A 132 -9.44 -3.45 -2.97
CA PHE A 132 -8.36 -2.59 -2.54
C PHE A 132 -8.82 -1.76 -1.36
N ALA A 133 -8.09 -1.84 -0.25
CA ALA A 133 -8.45 -1.18 0.99
C ALA A 133 -7.22 -0.66 1.75
N GLU A 134 -7.45 0.24 2.70
CA GLU A 134 -6.45 0.82 3.59
C GLU A 134 -6.98 0.96 5.02
N HIS A 135 -6.09 1.33 5.96
CA HIS A 135 -6.46 1.54 7.37
C HIS A 135 -7.33 2.76 7.62
N TYR A 136 -7.08 3.86 6.87
CA TYR A 136 -7.76 5.14 7.08
C TYR A 136 -9.07 5.18 6.31
N GLY A 137 -10.01 5.99 6.78
CA GLY A 137 -11.22 6.28 6.05
C GLY A 137 -10.92 7.02 4.74
N ALA A 138 -11.74 6.81 3.71
CA ALA A 138 -11.71 7.64 2.51
C ALA A 138 -12.15 9.08 2.87
N ASP A 139 -11.69 10.05 2.09
CA ASP A 139 -12.00 11.48 2.30
C ASP A 139 -13.50 11.80 2.19
N ASN A 140 -14.28 10.87 1.65
CA ASN A 140 -15.74 10.95 1.57
C ASN A 140 -16.46 10.05 2.59
N ALA A 141 -15.74 9.46 3.55
CA ALA A 141 -16.34 8.69 4.64
C ALA A 141 -17.24 9.57 5.51
N ALA A 142 -18.11 8.96 6.30
CA ALA A 142 -19.12 9.62 7.11
C ALA A 142 -18.55 10.84 7.86
N LYS A 143 -19.34 11.92 7.96
CA LYS A 143 -18.96 13.16 8.63
C LYS A 143 -18.37 12.89 10.01
N GLY A 144 -17.10 13.27 10.20
CA GLY A 144 -16.39 13.14 11.47
C GLY A 144 -15.26 12.11 11.49
N GLU A 145 -15.13 11.27 10.47
CA GLU A 145 -13.98 10.37 10.33
C GLU A 145 -12.87 11.03 9.51
N ALA A 146 -11.63 10.91 10.01
CA ALA A 146 -10.46 11.45 9.33
C ALA A 146 -10.16 10.61 8.08
N GLY A 147 -10.35 11.20 6.91
CA GLY A 147 -9.96 10.61 5.63
C GLY A 147 -8.45 10.63 5.39
N TYR A 148 -8.03 9.96 4.32
CA TYR A 148 -6.61 9.88 3.95
C TYR A 148 -5.96 11.28 3.71
N VAL A 149 -6.66 12.22 3.05
CA VAL A 149 -6.15 13.58 2.82
C VAL A 149 -5.95 14.31 4.14
N GLN A 150 -6.94 14.24 5.05
CA GLN A 150 -6.83 14.84 6.37
C GLN A 150 -5.64 14.25 7.15
N ARG A 151 -5.43 12.94 7.10
CA ARG A 151 -4.26 12.31 7.73
C ARG A 151 -2.94 12.74 7.10
N CYS A 152 -2.90 12.91 5.79
CA CYS A 152 -1.72 13.47 5.12
C CYS A 152 -1.44 14.91 5.56
N ASP A 153 -2.46 15.75 5.75
CA ASP A 153 -2.32 17.13 6.22
C ASP A 153 -1.86 17.18 7.68
N GLU A 154 -2.39 16.31 8.55
CA GLU A 154 -1.93 16.16 9.94
C GLU A 154 -0.45 15.74 9.99
N LEU A 155 -0.06 14.72 9.22
CA LEU A 155 1.34 14.27 9.11
C LEU A 155 2.25 15.38 8.55
N ARG A 156 1.77 16.13 7.57
CA ARG A 156 2.50 17.26 7.00
C ARG A 156 2.74 18.34 8.03
N GLY A 157 1.70 18.71 8.79
CA GLY A 157 1.81 19.64 9.90
C GLY A 157 2.84 19.19 10.93
N PHE A 158 2.82 17.93 11.29
CA PHE A 158 3.77 17.35 12.24
C PHE A 158 5.22 17.34 11.73
N VAL A 159 5.46 16.83 10.53
CA VAL A 159 6.81 16.65 9.98
C VAL A 159 7.52 17.98 9.73
N PHE A 160 6.79 18.98 9.23
CA PHE A 160 7.37 20.28 8.88
C PHE A 160 7.30 21.32 10.01
N GLU A 161 6.71 20.96 11.16
CA GLU A 161 6.52 21.86 12.29
C GLU A 161 7.80 22.58 12.76
N PRO A 162 8.98 21.93 12.83
CA PRO A 162 10.20 22.63 13.23
C PRO A 162 10.60 23.78 12.31
N LEU A 163 10.40 23.65 10.99
CA LEU A 163 10.69 24.70 10.02
C LEU A 163 9.61 25.79 10.03
N ARG A 164 8.33 25.37 10.13
CA ARG A 164 7.21 26.30 10.26
C ARG A 164 7.40 27.20 11.48
N LYS A 165 7.65 26.57 12.61
CA LYS A 165 7.83 27.27 13.88
C LYS A 165 9.03 28.23 13.84
N TYR A 166 10.15 27.82 13.26
CA TYR A 166 11.31 28.68 13.08
C TYR A 166 10.97 29.99 12.33
N LEU A 167 10.15 29.91 11.27
CA LEU A 167 9.72 31.08 10.52
C LEU A 167 8.66 31.90 11.26
N ASP A 168 7.70 31.24 11.91
CA ASP A 168 6.59 31.89 12.59
C ASP A 168 7.03 32.56 13.90
N ASP A 169 7.92 31.93 14.69
CA ASP A 169 8.52 32.52 15.89
C ASP A 169 9.31 33.80 15.54
N ALA A 170 10.04 33.80 14.42
CA ALA A 170 10.75 34.98 13.95
C ALA A 170 9.79 36.11 13.57
N ARG A 171 8.68 35.80 12.89
CA ARG A 171 7.61 36.77 12.56
C ARG A 171 6.98 37.37 13.82
N GLU A 172 6.62 36.53 14.78
CA GLU A 172 5.99 36.97 16.04
C GLU A 172 6.93 37.86 16.86
N GLN A 173 8.19 37.46 17.00
CA GLN A 173 9.21 38.26 17.70
C GLN A 173 9.48 39.61 17.01
N ALA A 174 9.34 39.67 15.70
CA ALA A 174 9.48 40.89 14.94
C ALA A 174 8.19 41.78 14.97
N GLY A 175 7.07 41.22 15.47
CA GLY A 175 5.81 41.94 15.64
C GLY A 175 5.02 42.17 14.36
N TYR A 176 5.24 41.40 13.31
CA TYR A 176 4.53 41.53 12.03
C TYR A 176 3.35 40.59 11.93
N ASP A 177 2.22 41.08 11.40
CA ASP A 177 1.10 40.29 11.00
C ASP A 177 1.29 39.72 9.55
N ARG A 178 0.42 38.79 9.16
CA ARG A 178 0.51 38.15 7.83
C ARG A 178 0.29 39.14 6.67
N LYS A 179 -0.58 40.12 6.84
CA LYS A 179 -0.86 41.13 5.79
C LYS A 179 0.35 42.03 5.54
N GLN A 180 1.04 42.41 6.60
CA GLN A 180 2.29 43.18 6.50
C GLN A 180 3.38 42.37 5.81
N CYS A 181 3.48 41.04 6.12
CA CYS A 181 4.39 40.15 5.43
C CYS A 181 4.05 40.02 3.94
N ASP A 182 2.77 39.83 3.58
CA ASP A 182 2.33 39.78 2.19
C ASP A 182 2.63 41.07 1.42
N HIS A 183 2.43 42.21 2.05
CA HIS A 183 2.77 43.49 1.46
C HIS A 183 4.27 43.61 1.15
N HIS A 184 5.14 43.26 2.09
CA HIS A 184 6.60 43.29 1.91
C HIS A 184 7.08 42.26 0.88
N LEU A 185 6.51 41.05 0.90
CA LEU A 185 6.81 40.00 -0.07
C LEU A 185 6.36 40.38 -1.49
N GLY A 186 5.32 41.21 -1.62
CA GLY A 186 4.66 41.54 -2.89
C GLY A 186 3.84 40.36 -3.46
N ASN A 187 3.35 39.49 -2.59
CA ASN A 187 2.48 38.34 -2.93
C ASN A 187 1.71 37.86 -1.69
N GLN A 188 0.76 36.94 -1.86
CA GLN A 188 -0.09 36.41 -0.78
C GLN A 188 0.42 35.03 -0.26
N MET A 189 1.72 34.88 -0.10
CA MET A 189 2.32 33.60 0.30
C MET A 189 2.52 33.40 1.80
N SER A 190 2.29 34.44 2.62
CA SER A 190 2.48 34.38 4.09
C SER A 190 1.64 33.27 4.75
N GLY A 191 0.42 33.03 4.22
CA GLY A 191 -0.42 31.93 4.66
C GLY A 191 0.25 30.57 4.54
N HIS A 192 1.03 30.34 3.48
CA HIS A 192 1.77 29.10 3.27
C HIS A 192 3.05 28.99 4.11
N TYR A 193 3.64 30.11 4.54
CA TYR A 193 4.89 30.09 5.31
C TYR A 193 4.66 29.93 6.81
N PHE A 194 3.49 30.34 7.31
CA PHE A 194 3.17 30.37 8.74
C PHE A 194 1.99 29.47 9.15
N SER A 195 1.29 28.84 8.19
CA SER A 195 0.18 27.91 8.47
C SER A 195 0.66 26.47 8.61
N SER A 196 0.06 25.71 9.51
CA SER A 196 0.36 24.27 9.69
C SER A 196 -0.19 23.38 8.57
N ILE A 197 -1.31 23.76 7.96
CA ILE A 197 -2.05 22.87 7.03
C ILE A 197 -1.43 22.84 5.62
N GLN A 198 -1.07 24.01 5.09
CA GLN A 198 -0.56 24.13 3.72
C GLN A 198 0.88 24.67 3.68
N TRP A 199 1.65 24.33 4.71
CA TRP A 199 3.00 24.86 4.86
C TRP A 199 3.89 24.53 3.64
N ALA A 200 4.65 25.54 3.20
CA ALA A 200 5.67 25.41 2.17
C ALA A 200 6.91 26.22 2.55
N LEU A 201 8.09 25.70 2.19
CA LEU A 201 9.32 26.46 2.37
C LEU A 201 9.31 27.71 1.46
N PRO A 202 9.63 28.91 1.96
CA PRO A 202 9.82 30.09 1.12
C PRO A 202 10.85 29.83 0.01
N THR A 203 10.72 30.49 -1.12
CA THR A 203 11.81 30.56 -2.10
C THR A 203 12.98 31.34 -1.51
N SER A 204 14.21 31.14 -2.04
CA SER A 204 15.39 31.89 -1.57
C SER A 204 15.17 33.40 -1.61
N LYS A 205 14.50 33.88 -2.65
CA LYS A 205 14.12 35.30 -2.80
C LYS A 205 13.15 35.78 -1.70
N ASN A 206 12.13 35.00 -1.39
CA ASN A 206 11.16 35.36 -0.36
C ASN A 206 11.76 35.20 1.05
N TYR A 207 12.65 34.23 1.25
CA TYR A 207 13.38 34.10 2.51
C TYR A 207 14.30 35.33 2.77
N ALA A 208 15.03 35.79 1.77
CA ALA A 208 15.83 37.01 1.88
C ALA A 208 14.97 38.21 2.24
N LYS A 209 13.80 38.39 1.61
CA LYS A 209 12.85 39.46 1.98
C LYS A 209 12.34 39.34 3.42
N LEU A 210 12.10 38.09 3.90
CA LEU A 210 11.72 37.89 5.30
C LEU A 210 12.88 38.22 6.26
N GLN A 211 14.14 37.94 5.87
CA GLN A 211 15.30 38.38 6.64
C GLN A 211 15.47 39.90 6.67
N GLU A 212 15.17 40.59 5.57
CA GLU A 212 15.13 42.06 5.55
C GLU A 212 14.04 42.61 6.49
N LEU A 213 12.86 41.98 6.51
CA LEU A 213 11.73 42.43 7.31
C LEU A 213 11.88 42.11 8.80
N PHE A 214 12.32 40.90 9.16
CA PHE A 214 12.40 40.43 10.55
C PHE A 214 13.75 40.69 11.21
N GLY A 215 14.80 40.92 10.42
CA GLY A 215 16.17 41.02 10.85
C GLY A 215 16.90 39.67 10.75
N THR A 216 18.15 39.70 10.36
CA THR A 216 19.00 38.50 10.24
C THR A 216 19.32 37.85 11.59
N GLU A 217 19.19 38.60 12.68
CA GLU A 217 19.33 38.10 14.05
C GLU A 217 18.19 37.16 14.46
N ARG A 218 16.98 37.30 13.87
CA ARG A 218 15.82 36.45 14.11
C ARG A 218 15.74 35.30 13.10
N LEU A 219 16.30 35.50 11.89
CA LEU A 219 16.42 34.48 10.85
C LEU A 219 17.91 34.27 10.47
N PRO A 220 18.75 33.73 11.40
CA PRO A 220 20.20 33.64 11.17
C PRO A 220 20.63 32.53 10.23
N ARG A 221 19.76 31.55 9.95
CA ARG A 221 20.11 30.39 9.15
C ARG A 221 20.25 30.74 7.67
N ARG A 222 21.21 30.10 6.99
CA ARG A 222 21.33 30.20 5.53
C ARG A 222 20.16 29.46 4.86
N TYR A 223 19.74 29.93 3.71
CA TYR A 223 18.65 29.32 2.95
C TYR A 223 18.98 27.87 2.55
N GLU A 224 20.23 27.59 2.20
CA GLU A 224 20.70 26.26 1.81
C GLU A 224 20.51 25.23 2.93
N ASP A 225 20.78 25.63 4.18
CA ASP A 225 20.63 24.77 5.35
C ASP A 225 19.13 24.47 5.61
N LEU A 226 18.26 25.47 5.44
CA LEU A 226 16.81 25.28 5.53
C LEU A 226 16.29 24.37 4.41
N ARG A 227 16.80 24.54 3.20
CA ARG A 227 16.43 23.73 2.05
C ARG A 227 16.85 22.28 2.24
N GLN A 228 18.06 22.03 2.75
CA GLN A 228 18.50 20.68 3.03
C GLN A 228 17.60 20.01 4.07
N GLN A 229 17.30 20.69 5.17
CA GLN A 229 16.40 20.16 6.20
C GLN A 229 14.97 19.95 5.66
N TYR A 230 14.49 20.82 4.79
CA TYR A 230 13.21 20.64 4.12
C TYR A 230 13.18 19.36 3.27
N GLU A 231 14.22 19.08 2.48
CA GLU A 231 14.29 17.85 1.69
C GLU A 231 14.36 16.60 2.58
N ASP A 232 15.06 16.67 3.71
CA ASP A 232 15.08 15.57 4.69
C ASP A 232 13.69 15.32 5.30
N PHE A 233 12.98 16.38 5.68
CA PHE A 233 11.60 16.29 6.17
C PHE A 233 10.61 15.85 5.10
N ARG A 234 10.79 16.29 3.86
CA ARG A 234 9.99 15.86 2.73
C ARG A 234 10.13 14.34 2.50
N GLN A 235 11.35 13.82 2.61
CA GLN A 235 11.57 12.38 2.52
C GLN A 235 10.85 11.64 3.67
N GLN A 236 10.96 12.13 4.90
CA GLN A 236 10.24 11.56 6.05
C GLN A 236 8.73 11.57 5.83
N TYR A 237 8.17 12.67 5.35
CA TYR A 237 6.76 12.78 5.04
C TYR A 237 6.31 11.76 3.98
N GLU A 238 7.08 11.63 2.89
CA GLU A 238 6.78 10.63 1.86
C GLU A 238 6.91 9.19 2.39
N ASP A 239 7.81 8.92 3.32
CA ASP A 239 7.96 7.61 3.94
C ASP A 239 6.79 7.25 4.87
N LEU A 240 6.18 8.25 5.51
CA LEU A 240 5.01 8.08 6.38
C LEU A 240 3.68 7.94 5.61
N ARG A 241 3.61 8.48 4.39
CA ARG A 241 2.42 8.37 3.55
C ARG A 241 2.23 6.95 3.03
N ARG A 242 0.98 6.56 2.79
CA ARG A 242 0.66 5.35 2.06
C ARG A 242 1.26 5.43 0.64
N PRO A 243 2.08 4.46 0.22
CA PRO A 243 2.57 4.43 -1.14
C PRO A 243 1.41 4.12 -2.10
N PHE A 244 1.23 4.99 -3.08
CA PHE A 244 0.36 4.76 -4.21
C PHE A 244 0.89 5.50 -5.43
N LYS A 245 1.36 4.75 -6.42
CA LYS A 245 1.95 5.31 -7.63
C LYS A 245 1.43 4.56 -8.84
N VAL A 246 0.73 5.25 -9.71
CA VAL A 246 0.37 4.79 -11.05
C VAL A 246 1.22 5.53 -12.08
N THR A 247 1.56 4.86 -13.17
CA THR A 247 2.33 5.42 -14.28
C THR A 247 1.52 5.31 -15.56
N SER A 248 1.93 6.02 -16.63
CA SER A 248 1.28 5.96 -17.94
C SER A 248 1.24 4.54 -18.52
N ASP A 249 2.20 3.69 -18.13
CA ASP A 249 2.35 2.33 -18.65
C ASP A 249 1.56 1.28 -17.87
N VAL A 250 0.82 1.72 -16.84
CA VAL A 250 0.09 0.85 -15.91
C VAL A 250 -1.36 1.30 -15.86
N PRO A 251 -2.35 0.37 -15.91
CA PRO A 251 -3.75 0.72 -15.73
C PRO A 251 -3.97 1.51 -14.45
N TYR A 252 -4.59 2.69 -14.57
CA TYR A 252 -4.92 3.59 -13.44
C TYR A 252 -6.43 3.67 -13.18
N THR A 253 -7.18 2.79 -13.83
CA THR A 253 -8.61 2.62 -13.62
C THR A 253 -8.87 1.36 -12.78
N ASP A 254 -10.09 1.17 -12.34
CA ASP A 254 -10.53 -0.01 -11.58
C ASP A 254 -10.95 -1.20 -12.46
N VAL A 255 -10.69 -1.13 -13.75
CA VAL A 255 -10.83 -2.25 -14.70
C VAL A 255 -9.46 -2.59 -15.27
N TRP A 256 -9.00 -3.81 -14.95
CA TRP A 256 -7.65 -4.26 -15.30
C TRP A 256 -7.70 -5.41 -16.30
N ASP A 257 -6.87 -5.31 -17.34
CA ASP A 257 -6.72 -6.31 -18.39
C ASP A 257 -5.36 -7.00 -18.27
N PHE A 258 -5.34 -8.13 -17.58
CA PHE A 258 -4.17 -9.00 -17.50
C PHE A 258 -4.53 -10.38 -18.03
N PRO A 259 -3.75 -10.96 -18.97
CA PRO A 259 -3.99 -12.31 -19.46
C PRO A 259 -3.84 -13.32 -18.32
N THR A 260 -4.68 -14.36 -18.35
CA THR A 260 -4.57 -15.48 -17.41
C THR A 260 -3.31 -16.30 -17.69
N VAL A 261 -2.76 -16.94 -16.66
CA VAL A 261 -1.61 -17.82 -16.81
C VAL A 261 -1.98 -19.02 -17.68
N GLN A 262 -1.26 -19.21 -18.79
CA GLN A 262 -1.43 -20.35 -19.65
C GLN A 262 -1.09 -21.65 -18.92
N PHE A 263 -1.67 -22.76 -19.38
CA PHE A 263 -1.37 -24.05 -18.77
C PHE A 263 0.10 -24.45 -19.03
N TYR A 264 0.76 -24.94 -18.00
CA TYR A 264 2.04 -25.62 -18.06
C TYR A 264 2.08 -26.75 -17.01
N LYS A 265 2.93 -27.74 -17.21
CA LYS A 265 3.06 -28.89 -16.29
C LYS A 265 3.55 -28.39 -14.91
N GLY A 266 2.80 -28.71 -13.86
CA GLY A 266 3.10 -28.26 -12.49
C GLY A 266 2.61 -26.84 -12.14
N LYS A 267 1.74 -26.26 -12.96
CA LYS A 267 1.08 -24.99 -12.67
C LYS A 267 0.13 -25.14 -11.48
N HIS A 268 0.19 -24.18 -10.55
CA HIS A 268 -0.81 -24.09 -9.48
C HIS A 268 -2.22 -23.82 -10.05
N PRO A 269 -3.28 -24.50 -9.57
CA PRO A 269 -4.63 -24.38 -10.13
C PRO A 269 -5.19 -22.95 -10.19
N CYS A 270 -4.79 -22.10 -9.24
CA CYS A 270 -5.25 -20.72 -9.08
C CYS A 270 -4.14 -19.69 -9.27
N GLU A 271 -3.05 -20.03 -9.98
CA GLU A 271 -1.93 -19.12 -10.17
C GLU A 271 -2.35 -17.81 -10.84
N LYS A 272 -2.05 -16.68 -10.19
CA LYS A 272 -2.30 -15.34 -10.71
C LYS A 272 -1.19 -14.93 -11.71
N PRO A 273 -1.50 -14.05 -12.70
CA PRO A 273 -0.48 -13.53 -13.61
C PRO A 273 0.59 -12.74 -12.86
N LEU A 274 1.86 -12.98 -13.21
CA LEU A 274 2.98 -12.25 -12.61
C LEU A 274 2.85 -10.73 -12.80
N ALA A 275 2.50 -10.29 -14.02
CA ALA A 275 2.33 -8.86 -14.33
C ALA A 275 1.24 -8.20 -13.46
N LEU A 276 0.16 -8.90 -13.13
CA LEU A 276 -0.87 -8.42 -12.23
C LEU A 276 -0.32 -8.20 -10.80
N MET A 277 0.48 -9.14 -10.30
CA MET A 277 1.09 -9.00 -8.97
C MET A 277 2.17 -7.93 -8.96
N GLU A 278 2.97 -7.82 -10.03
CA GLU A 278 3.94 -6.73 -10.19
C GLU A 278 3.26 -5.35 -10.19
N HIS A 279 2.11 -5.23 -10.86
CA HIS A 279 1.32 -4.00 -10.84
C HIS A 279 0.88 -3.62 -9.42
N ILE A 280 0.27 -4.53 -8.66
CA ILE A 280 -0.14 -4.29 -7.27
C ILE A 280 1.06 -3.87 -6.40
N ILE A 281 2.17 -4.61 -6.49
CA ILE A 281 3.35 -4.37 -5.66
C ILE A 281 4.01 -3.03 -5.98
N THR A 282 4.15 -2.69 -7.26
CA THR A 282 4.79 -1.43 -7.65
C THR A 282 3.91 -0.21 -7.40
N ALA A 283 2.59 -0.37 -7.51
CA ALA A 283 1.64 0.70 -7.20
C ALA A 283 1.60 1.04 -5.70
N SER A 284 1.63 0.03 -4.82
CA SER A 284 1.28 0.20 -3.40
C SER A 284 2.38 -0.20 -2.42
N SER A 285 3.62 -0.24 -2.86
CA SER A 285 4.79 -0.43 -1.97
C SER A 285 6.05 0.25 -2.51
N ARG A 286 7.05 0.40 -1.65
CA ARG A 286 8.37 0.94 -1.97
C ARG A 286 9.43 -0.17 -1.96
N PRO A 287 10.57 -0.02 -2.64
CA PRO A 287 11.73 -0.90 -2.42
C PRO A 287 12.09 -0.99 -0.94
N GLY A 288 12.28 -2.23 -0.45
CA GLY A 288 12.55 -2.52 0.96
C GLY A 288 11.31 -2.74 1.83
N ASP A 289 10.11 -2.43 1.36
CA ASP A 289 8.85 -2.70 2.07
C ASP A 289 8.57 -4.21 2.18
N VAL A 290 7.78 -4.58 3.20
CA VAL A 290 7.37 -5.97 3.45
C VAL A 290 6.04 -6.24 2.77
N VAL A 291 6.03 -7.21 1.87
CA VAL A 291 4.85 -7.76 1.21
C VAL A 291 4.49 -9.08 1.87
N LEU A 292 3.24 -9.25 2.26
CA LEU A 292 2.70 -10.50 2.81
C LEU A 292 1.68 -11.12 1.87
N ASP A 293 1.81 -12.42 1.66
CA ASP A 293 0.78 -13.27 1.04
C ASP A 293 0.56 -14.52 1.88
N PRO A 294 -0.49 -14.55 2.72
CA PRO A 294 -0.79 -15.69 3.58
C PRO A 294 -1.40 -16.91 2.85
N PHE A 295 -1.56 -16.84 1.54
CA PHE A 295 -2.02 -17.94 0.67
C PHE A 295 -1.17 -18.01 -0.59
N CYS A 296 0.17 -18.08 -0.41
CA CYS A 296 1.10 -17.77 -1.49
C CYS A 296 1.18 -18.82 -2.61
N GLY A 297 0.62 -20.00 -2.42
CA GLY A 297 0.58 -21.07 -3.44
C GLY A 297 1.93 -21.31 -4.08
N SER A 298 2.02 -21.15 -5.40
CA SER A 298 3.27 -21.30 -6.15
C SER A 298 4.24 -20.11 -6.05
N GLY A 299 3.95 -19.09 -5.21
CA GLY A 299 4.86 -18.00 -4.86
C GLY A 299 4.92 -16.84 -5.84
N VAL A 300 3.91 -16.63 -6.69
CA VAL A 300 3.94 -15.55 -7.69
C VAL A 300 4.07 -14.16 -7.07
N THR A 301 3.40 -13.92 -5.94
CA THR A 301 3.51 -12.66 -5.18
C THR A 301 4.94 -12.44 -4.69
N GLY A 302 5.60 -13.50 -4.19
CA GLY A 302 6.99 -13.45 -3.75
C GLY A 302 7.98 -13.22 -4.90
N ILE A 303 7.72 -13.80 -6.09
CA ILE A 303 8.51 -13.53 -7.30
C ILE A 303 8.41 -12.04 -7.66
N ALA A 304 7.20 -11.48 -7.70
CA ALA A 304 6.97 -10.08 -7.99
C ALA A 304 7.63 -9.16 -6.95
N ALA A 305 7.49 -9.47 -5.65
CA ALA A 305 8.13 -8.73 -4.57
C ALA A 305 9.66 -8.69 -4.73
N ARG A 306 10.29 -9.84 -4.94
CA ARG A 306 11.74 -9.95 -5.12
C ARG A 306 12.23 -9.20 -6.35
N LYS A 307 11.56 -9.33 -7.49
CA LYS A 307 11.92 -8.63 -8.74
C LYS A 307 11.99 -7.11 -8.55
N HIS A 308 11.15 -6.59 -7.67
CA HIS A 308 11.05 -5.15 -7.38
C HIS A 308 11.72 -4.72 -6.07
N ASN A 309 12.64 -5.53 -5.53
CA ASN A 309 13.39 -5.24 -4.30
C ASN A 309 12.51 -5.04 -3.05
N ARG A 310 11.41 -5.78 -2.93
CA ARG A 310 10.60 -5.84 -1.69
C ARG A 310 11.01 -7.05 -0.88
N ARG A 311 10.83 -6.97 0.42
CA ARG A 311 10.88 -8.14 1.31
C ARG A 311 9.58 -8.91 1.17
N PHE A 312 9.62 -10.22 1.36
CA PHE A 312 8.43 -11.05 1.20
C PHE A 312 8.25 -12.02 2.36
N ILE A 313 7.02 -12.13 2.83
CA ILE A 313 6.56 -13.17 3.76
C ILE A 313 5.45 -13.95 3.05
N GLY A 314 5.62 -15.25 2.91
CA GLY A 314 4.60 -16.16 2.40
C GLY A 314 4.14 -17.14 3.47
N ILE A 315 2.87 -17.53 3.43
CA ILE A 315 2.35 -18.66 4.16
C ILE A 315 1.67 -19.57 3.15
N GLU A 316 1.95 -20.86 3.24
CA GLU A 316 1.34 -21.88 2.39
C GLU A 316 1.15 -23.16 3.20
N ARG A 317 -0.03 -23.75 3.07
CA ARG A 317 -0.39 -24.95 3.84
C ARG A 317 0.21 -26.24 3.26
N ASP A 318 0.30 -26.33 1.94
CA ASP A 318 0.79 -27.52 1.24
C ASP A 318 2.33 -27.48 1.13
N PRO A 319 3.06 -28.44 1.75
CA PRO A 319 4.52 -28.49 1.69
C PRO A 319 5.08 -28.54 0.25
N SER A 320 4.37 -29.15 -0.68
CA SER A 320 4.80 -29.27 -2.07
C SER A 320 4.77 -27.92 -2.80
N TRP A 321 3.78 -27.08 -2.46
CA TRP A 321 3.72 -25.71 -2.96
C TRP A 321 4.74 -24.81 -2.28
N VAL A 322 5.02 -25.03 -0.99
CA VAL A 322 6.11 -24.33 -0.28
C VAL A 322 7.45 -24.57 -1.00
N GLU A 323 7.80 -25.82 -1.29
CA GLU A 323 9.03 -26.17 -2.02
C GLU A 323 9.07 -25.49 -3.39
N THR A 324 7.95 -25.57 -4.13
CA THR A 324 7.83 -24.94 -5.45
C THR A 324 8.00 -23.42 -5.37
N ALA A 325 7.35 -22.76 -4.42
CA ALA A 325 7.44 -21.32 -4.22
C ALA A 325 8.88 -20.90 -3.83
N CYS A 326 9.51 -21.59 -2.89
CA CYS A 326 10.91 -21.33 -2.50
C CYS A 326 11.86 -21.43 -3.70
N ARG A 327 11.74 -22.46 -4.53
CA ARG A 327 12.56 -22.62 -5.73
C ARG A 327 12.33 -21.47 -6.73
N ARG A 328 11.07 -21.10 -6.99
CA ARG A 328 10.71 -20.07 -7.96
C ARG A 328 11.14 -18.67 -7.50
N ILE A 329 10.91 -18.33 -6.26
CA ILE A 329 11.32 -17.04 -5.68
C ILE A 329 12.85 -16.97 -5.63
N GLY A 330 13.53 -18.05 -5.23
CA GLY A 330 14.99 -18.12 -5.20
C GLY A 330 15.64 -17.91 -6.59
N ALA A 331 14.98 -18.32 -7.67
CA ALA A 331 15.45 -18.15 -9.04
C ALA A 331 15.08 -16.78 -9.65
N ALA A 332 14.23 -15.97 -9.01
CA ALA A 332 13.79 -14.67 -9.58
C ALA A 332 14.94 -13.67 -9.64
N THR A 333 15.14 -13.08 -10.82
CA THR A 333 16.15 -12.03 -11.03
C THR A 333 15.65 -10.70 -10.46
N ILE A 334 16.51 -10.02 -9.71
CA ILE A 334 16.23 -8.69 -9.17
C ILE A 334 16.39 -7.67 -10.29
N HIS A 335 15.38 -6.85 -10.54
CA HIS A 335 15.54 -5.69 -11.41
C HIS A 335 16.42 -4.67 -10.69
N ALA A 336 17.48 -4.20 -11.36
CA ALA A 336 18.33 -3.15 -10.83
C ALA A 336 17.51 -1.86 -10.66
N ALA A 337 17.00 -1.65 -9.46
CA ALA A 337 16.47 -0.36 -9.07
C ALA A 337 17.61 0.48 -8.51
N THR A 338 17.55 1.80 -8.71
CA THR A 338 18.39 2.76 -8.00
C THR A 338 18.39 2.41 -6.51
N ALA A 339 19.59 2.21 -5.94
CA ALA A 339 19.79 1.69 -4.59
C ALA A 339 18.88 2.38 -3.57
N PRO A 340 18.17 1.64 -2.70
CA PRO A 340 17.40 2.24 -1.64
C PRO A 340 18.35 2.98 -0.70
N ARG A 341 18.05 4.26 -0.41
CA ARG A 341 18.73 4.96 0.69
C ARG A 341 18.43 4.18 1.97
N ALA A 342 19.49 3.87 2.73
CA ALA A 342 19.37 3.21 4.02
C ALA A 342 18.42 4.01 4.93
N ARG A 343 17.36 3.39 5.43
CA ARG A 343 16.51 4.00 6.46
C ARG A 343 17.34 4.18 7.72
N PRO A 344 17.31 5.35 8.38
CA PRO A 344 17.93 5.49 9.69
C PRO A 344 17.24 4.56 10.70
N ASP A 345 18.01 3.70 11.35
CA ASP A 345 17.54 2.68 12.31
C ASP A 345 16.99 3.26 13.64
N ASN A 346 16.85 4.58 13.78
CA ASN A 346 16.53 5.26 15.03
C ASN A 346 15.33 6.21 14.96
N MET A 347 14.15 5.69 14.58
CA MET A 347 12.92 6.32 15.05
C MET A 347 12.15 5.31 15.90
N LYS A 348 12.30 5.45 17.23
CA LYS A 348 11.26 4.94 18.13
C LYS A 348 9.95 5.57 17.67
N GLN A 349 9.07 4.76 17.09
CA GLN A 349 7.69 5.14 16.88
C GLN A 349 7.11 5.48 18.24
N GLN A 350 7.16 6.75 18.62
CA GLN A 350 6.28 7.24 19.66
C GLN A 350 4.87 7.08 19.10
N SER A 351 4.02 6.43 19.86
CA SER A 351 2.63 6.18 19.56
C SER A 351 1.93 7.49 19.17
N LEU A 352 1.72 7.68 17.88
CA LEU A 352 0.95 8.76 17.28
C LEU A 352 -0.50 8.33 17.02
N PHE A 353 -1.02 7.38 17.85
CA PHE A 353 -2.40 6.91 17.72
C PHE A 353 -3.06 6.80 19.10
#